data_ae83d351a9fc8ea44015d8cd57ec490a
#
_entry.id   ae83d351a9fc8ea44015d8cd57ec490a
#
_cell.length_a   1.000
_cell.length_b   1.000
_cell.length_c   1.000
_cell.angle_alpha   90.00
_cell.angle_beta   90.00
_cell.angle_gamma   90.00
#
_symmetry.space_group_name_H-M   'P 1'
#
loop_
_entity.id
_entity.type
_entity.pdbx_description
1 polymer ?
#
loop_
_entity_poly.entity_id
_entity_poly.type
_entity_poly.pdbx_seq_one_letter_code
_entity_poly.pdbx_strand_id
1 'polypeptide(L)'
;MGFPGYDRPADNDDNSQPDYYVTDSSPDSSEGSTSAYTFDNYQEDAGITAIYPGRDDTKFGNALTYLILKLNGEAGEAAEHLGKYLRGDYDESKARDLITKEIGDVLWYLSQIAYELNLNFGDVAAANIRKLSDRKARGVIGGSGDDR
;
A
#
# COMPACT_ATOMS: atom_id res chain seq x y z
N MET A 1 1.55 30.45 -6.72
CA MET A 1 0.22 30.20 -6.14
C MET A 1 0.40 29.08 -5.14
N GLY A 2 0.32 29.38 -3.83
CA GLY A 2 0.46 28.39 -2.77
C GLY A 2 -0.84 27.60 -2.63
N PHE A 3 -0.72 26.30 -2.39
CA PHE A 3 -1.86 25.47 -2.00
C PHE A 3 -2.38 25.95 -0.65
N PRO A 4 -3.71 26.08 -0.46
CA PRO A 4 -4.26 26.39 0.85
C PRO A 4 -3.91 25.27 1.83
N GLY A 5 -3.47 25.66 3.03
CA GLY A 5 -3.14 24.74 4.10
C GLY A 5 -4.35 23.88 4.43
N TYR A 6 -4.11 22.57 4.55
CA TYR A 6 -5.09 21.61 5.03
C TYR A 6 -5.17 21.78 6.55
N ASP A 7 -6.11 22.60 7.02
CA ASP A 7 -6.45 22.67 8.44
C ASP A 7 -7.11 21.34 8.81
N ARG A 8 -6.41 20.55 9.60
CA ARG A 8 -6.97 19.35 10.25
C ARG A 8 -8.10 19.83 11.18
N PRO A 9 -9.33 19.28 11.07
CA PRO A 9 -10.35 19.55 12.08
C PRO A 9 -9.83 19.11 13.45
N ALA A 10 -10.13 19.89 14.48
CA ALA A 10 -9.78 19.61 15.86
C ALA A 10 -10.34 18.25 16.30
N ASP A 11 -9.51 17.52 17.03
CA ASP A 11 -9.76 16.19 17.57
C ASP A 11 -11.14 16.09 18.24
N ASN A 12 -12.05 15.31 17.63
CA ASN A 12 -13.15 14.72 18.35
C ASN A 12 -12.61 13.43 18.98
N ASP A 13 -12.57 13.39 20.30
CA ASP A 13 -12.24 12.23 21.12
C ASP A 13 -13.30 11.11 20.98
N ASP A 14 -13.46 10.58 19.77
CA ASP A 14 -14.14 9.29 19.57
C ASP A 14 -13.05 8.24 19.34
N ASN A 15 -12.68 7.57 20.45
CA ASN A 15 -11.64 6.54 20.52
C ASN A 15 -12.17 5.18 19.99
N SER A 16 -12.94 5.17 18.91
CA SER A 16 -13.29 3.97 18.16
C SER A 16 -12.30 3.76 17.02
N GLN A 17 -11.09 3.33 17.36
CA GLN A 17 -10.16 2.78 16.37
C GLN A 17 -10.72 1.45 15.85
N PRO A 18 -10.80 1.23 14.54
CA PRO A 18 -11.16 -0.08 14.02
C PRO A 18 -10.10 -1.11 14.44
N ASP A 19 -10.53 -2.33 14.78
CA ASP A 19 -9.74 -3.45 15.31
C ASP A 19 -8.58 -3.95 14.41
N TYR A 20 -8.18 -3.17 13.43
CA TYR A 20 -7.07 -3.49 12.51
C TYR A 20 -5.67 -3.21 13.08
N TYR A 21 -5.59 -2.42 14.14
CA TYR A 21 -4.33 -2.20 14.84
C TYR A 21 -4.35 -3.01 16.13
N VAL A 22 -3.95 -4.28 16.06
CA VAL A 22 -3.59 -5.04 17.26
C VAL A 22 -2.33 -4.39 17.85
N THR A 23 -2.54 -3.36 18.66
CA THR A 23 -1.52 -2.95 19.61
C THR A 23 -1.61 -3.91 20.78
N ASP A 24 -0.89 -5.03 20.72
CA ASP A 24 -0.60 -5.82 21.92
C ASP A 24 0.36 -5.00 22.80
N SER A 25 -0.25 -4.14 23.63
CA SER A 25 0.45 -3.36 24.63
C SER A 25 0.41 -4.09 25.96
N SER A 26 1.09 -5.22 26.03
CA SER A 26 1.55 -5.81 27.30
C SER A 26 2.99 -5.35 27.49
N PRO A 27 3.32 -4.59 28.56
CA PRO A 27 4.70 -4.29 28.87
C PRO A 27 5.35 -5.52 29.52
N ASP A 28 5.87 -6.43 28.72
CA ASP A 28 6.85 -7.39 29.21
C ASP A 28 8.23 -6.75 29.07
N SER A 29 8.83 -6.47 30.22
CA SER A 29 10.15 -5.92 30.39
C SER A 29 11.22 -6.98 30.15
N SER A 30 11.46 -7.29 28.88
CA SER A 30 12.69 -7.91 28.42
C SER A 30 13.19 -7.10 27.22
N GLU A 31 14.39 -6.53 27.34
CA GLU A 31 15.10 -5.78 26.32
C GLU A 31 15.37 -6.68 25.09
N GLY A 32 14.36 -6.85 24.25
CA GLY A 32 14.45 -7.39 22.91
C GLY A 32 14.20 -6.24 21.94
N SER A 33 15.21 -5.85 21.16
CA SER A 33 15.06 -4.93 20.03
C SER A 33 13.88 -5.41 19.17
N THR A 34 12.73 -4.79 19.31
CA THR A 34 11.60 -4.99 18.39
C THR A 34 12.02 -4.34 17.06
N SER A 35 12.60 -5.15 16.18
CA SER A 35 12.86 -4.73 14.81
C SER A 35 11.56 -4.24 14.18
N ALA A 36 11.57 -3.01 13.64
CA ALA A 36 10.39 -2.47 12.97
C ALA A 36 9.98 -3.40 11.83
N TYR A 37 8.66 -3.60 11.65
CA TYR A 37 8.11 -4.36 10.53
C TYR A 37 8.41 -3.61 9.22
N THR A 38 9.11 -4.26 8.30
CA THR A 38 9.61 -3.64 7.06
C THR A 38 8.82 -4.12 5.84
N PHE A 39 9.02 -3.47 4.69
CA PHE A 39 8.48 -3.96 3.41
C PHE A 39 9.03 -5.32 3.03
N ASP A 40 10.27 -5.65 3.43
CA ASP A 40 10.85 -6.96 3.17
C ASP A 40 10.19 -8.04 4.04
N ASN A 41 9.93 -7.76 5.34
CA ASN A 41 9.13 -8.64 6.19
C ASN A 41 7.73 -8.85 5.59
N TYR A 42 7.09 -7.77 5.12
CA TYR A 42 5.79 -7.88 4.47
C TYR A 42 5.84 -8.78 3.22
N GLN A 43 6.86 -8.65 2.39
CA GLN A 43 7.02 -9.47 1.18
C GLN A 43 7.18 -10.95 1.53
N GLU A 44 7.95 -11.28 2.55
CA GLU A 44 8.11 -12.65 3.06
C GLU A 44 6.78 -13.22 3.55
N ASP A 45 6.08 -12.50 4.44
CA ASP A 45 4.80 -12.93 5.00
C ASP A 45 3.70 -13.04 3.93
N ALA A 46 3.61 -12.09 3.01
CA ALA A 46 2.69 -12.13 1.88
C ALA A 46 2.96 -13.32 0.96
N GLY A 47 4.23 -13.70 0.80
CA GLY A 47 4.66 -14.86 0.04
C GLY A 47 4.09 -16.19 0.56
N ILE A 48 3.81 -16.30 1.87
CA ILE A 48 3.22 -17.50 2.49
C ILE A 48 1.80 -17.76 1.96
N THR A 49 1.06 -16.70 1.63
CA THR A 49 -0.33 -16.78 1.14
C THR A 49 -0.42 -16.86 -0.38
N ALA A 50 0.71 -16.80 -1.09
CA ALA A 50 0.75 -16.67 -2.54
C ALA A 50 0.51 -18.00 -3.26
N ILE A 51 -0.66 -18.14 -3.90
CA ILE A 51 -1.10 -19.32 -4.66
C ILE A 51 -1.61 -18.96 -6.07
N TYR A 52 -1.10 -17.89 -6.67
CA TYR A 52 -1.55 -17.43 -7.98
C TYR A 52 -1.03 -18.30 -9.14
N PRO A 53 -1.73 -18.31 -10.30
CA PRO A 53 -1.28 -19.04 -11.47
C PRO A 53 0.08 -18.57 -11.98
N GLY A 54 0.95 -19.53 -12.30
CA GLY A 54 2.26 -19.26 -12.88
C GLY A 54 3.36 -18.88 -11.89
N ARG A 55 3.10 -18.93 -10.57
CA ARG A 55 4.10 -18.62 -9.54
C ARG A 55 5.39 -19.42 -9.67
N ASP A 56 5.29 -20.71 -10.00
CA ASP A 56 6.42 -21.62 -10.14
C ASP A 56 6.80 -21.88 -11.62
N ASP A 57 6.26 -21.07 -12.55
CA ASP A 57 6.54 -21.19 -13.96
C ASP A 57 7.86 -20.49 -14.31
N THR A 58 8.72 -21.18 -15.06
CA THR A 58 9.97 -20.60 -15.55
C THR A 58 9.78 -19.59 -16.67
N LYS A 59 8.56 -19.46 -17.22
CA LYS A 59 8.25 -18.50 -18.28
C LYS A 59 8.02 -17.12 -17.68
N PHE A 60 8.95 -16.23 -17.95
CA PHE A 60 8.76 -14.82 -17.62
C PHE A 60 7.44 -14.29 -18.18
N GLY A 61 6.66 -13.64 -17.32
CA GLY A 61 5.44 -12.95 -17.70
C GLY A 61 4.14 -13.71 -17.41
N ASN A 62 4.14 -15.04 -17.18
CA ASN A 62 2.90 -15.76 -16.88
C ASN A 62 2.29 -15.27 -15.54
N ALA A 63 3.06 -15.36 -14.46
CA ALA A 63 2.66 -14.87 -13.15
C ALA A 63 2.42 -13.34 -13.18
N LEU A 64 3.33 -12.58 -13.78
CA LEU A 64 3.25 -11.12 -13.89
C LEU A 64 1.97 -10.68 -14.60
N THR A 65 1.55 -11.36 -15.67
CA THR A 65 0.31 -11.03 -16.37
C THR A 65 -0.89 -11.13 -15.43
N TYR A 66 -0.99 -12.23 -14.67
CA TYR A 66 -2.06 -12.41 -13.69
C TYR A 66 -2.02 -11.32 -12.60
N LEU A 67 -0.85 -11.13 -12.00
CA LEU A 67 -0.68 -10.18 -10.89
C LEU A 67 -1.00 -8.74 -11.29
N ILE A 68 -0.53 -8.29 -12.47
CA ILE A 68 -0.79 -6.92 -12.95
C ILE A 68 -2.28 -6.72 -13.28
N LEU A 69 -2.94 -7.71 -13.87
CA LEU A 69 -4.37 -7.62 -14.15
C LEU A 69 -5.18 -7.56 -12.85
N LYS A 70 -4.83 -8.39 -11.86
CA LYS A 70 -5.49 -8.39 -10.57
C LYS A 70 -5.23 -7.11 -9.77
N LEU A 71 -4.01 -6.59 -9.76
CA LEU A 71 -3.69 -5.29 -9.16
C LEU A 71 -4.62 -4.17 -9.68
N ASN A 72 -4.88 -4.13 -11.00
CA ASN A 72 -5.82 -3.17 -11.57
C ASN A 72 -7.26 -3.41 -11.09
N GLY A 73 -7.63 -4.66 -10.84
CA GLY A 73 -8.93 -5.02 -10.25
C GLY A 73 -9.10 -4.37 -8.88
N GLU A 74 -8.18 -4.63 -7.95
CA GLU A 74 -8.25 -4.10 -6.57
C GLU A 74 -8.20 -2.56 -6.54
N ALA A 75 -7.38 -1.94 -7.39
CA ALA A 75 -7.38 -0.49 -7.55
C ALA A 75 -8.74 0.03 -8.10
N GLY A 76 -9.39 -0.74 -8.97
CA GLY A 76 -10.74 -0.46 -9.48
C GLY A 76 -11.80 -0.59 -8.40
N GLU A 77 -11.70 -1.59 -7.52
CA GLU A 77 -12.61 -1.79 -6.39
C GLU A 77 -12.51 -0.64 -5.38
N ALA A 78 -11.30 -0.15 -5.07
CA ALA A 78 -11.12 1.05 -4.27
C ALA A 78 -11.84 2.27 -4.89
N ALA A 79 -11.72 2.46 -6.20
CA ALA A 79 -12.42 3.54 -6.92
C ALA A 79 -13.94 3.35 -6.91
N GLU A 80 -14.43 2.12 -7.03
CA GLU A 80 -15.86 1.79 -6.94
C GLU A 80 -16.43 2.13 -5.56
N HIS A 81 -15.72 1.77 -4.48
CA HIS A 81 -16.13 2.10 -3.11
C HIS A 81 -16.22 3.62 -2.91
N LEU A 82 -15.26 4.39 -3.40
CA LEU A 82 -15.32 5.85 -3.38
C LEU A 82 -16.52 6.37 -4.19
N GLY A 83 -16.78 5.80 -5.36
CA GLY A 83 -17.95 6.15 -6.19
C GLY A 83 -19.28 5.89 -5.48
N LYS A 84 -19.41 4.79 -4.75
CA LYS A 84 -20.59 4.45 -3.95
C LYS A 84 -20.78 5.44 -2.79
N TYR A 85 -19.71 5.84 -2.11
CA TYR A 85 -19.76 6.89 -1.09
C TYR A 85 -20.25 8.22 -1.68
N LEU A 86 -19.70 8.65 -2.81
CA LEU A 86 -20.09 9.92 -3.45
C LEU A 86 -21.56 9.93 -3.90
N ARG A 87 -22.14 8.78 -4.20
CA ARG A 87 -23.59 8.65 -4.53
C ARG A 87 -24.48 8.56 -3.29
N GLY A 88 -23.90 8.40 -2.08
CA GLY A 88 -24.64 8.23 -0.84
C GLY A 88 -25.08 6.77 -0.56
N ASP A 89 -24.52 5.78 -1.27
CA ASP A 89 -24.80 4.34 -1.03
C ASP A 89 -24.18 3.88 0.31
N TYR A 90 -23.11 4.54 0.75
CA TYR A 90 -22.36 4.30 1.98
C TYR A 90 -22.17 5.60 2.77
N ASP A 91 -22.00 5.49 4.08
CA ASP A 91 -21.41 6.53 4.90
C ASP A 91 -19.86 6.54 4.79
N GLU A 92 -19.23 7.57 5.37
CA GLU A 92 -17.77 7.73 5.30
C GLU A 92 -17.02 6.60 5.99
N SER A 93 -17.51 6.13 7.16
CA SER A 93 -16.88 5.04 7.91
C SER A 93 -16.80 3.77 7.07
N LYS A 94 -17.93 3.39 6.47
CA LYS A 94 -18.03 2.23 5.59
C LYS A 94 -17.10 2.34 4.37
N ALA A 95 -17.06 3.52 3.76
CA ALA A 95 -16.18 3.75 2.61
C ALA A 95 -14.70 3.62 2.99
N ARG A 96 -14.28 4.19 4.14
CA ARG A 96 -12.91 4.08 4.66
C ARG A 96 -12.51 2.62 4.90
N ASP A 97 -13.37 1.86 5.56
CA ASP A 97 -13.10 0.45 5.86
C ASP A 97 -12.90 -0.38 4.59
N LEU A 98 -13.77 -0.19 3.60
CA LEU A 98 -13.69 -0.92 2.35
C LEU A 98 -12.44 -0.52 1.54
N ILE A 99 -12.19 0.78 1.37
CA ILE A 99 -10.99 1.28 0.66
C ILE A 99 -9.71 0.81 1.35
N THR A 100 -9.68 0.73 2.70
CA THR A 100 -8.51 0.23 3.44
C THR A 100 -8.20 -1.23 3.10
N LYS A 101 -9.21 -2.07 2.90
CA LYS A 101 -9.01 -3.46 2.48
C LYS A 101 -8.39 -3.53 1.09
N GLU A 102 -8.93 -2.76 0.14
CA GLU A 102 -8.41 -2.73 -1.23
C GLU A 102 -6.97 -2.20 -1.29
N ILE A 103 -6.60 -1.25 -0.42
CA ILE A 103 -5.20 -0.81 -0.26
C ILE A 103 -4.32 -1.99 0.19
N GLY A 104 -4.80 -2.83 1.11
CA GLY A 104 -4.09 -4.04 1.54
C GLY A 104 -3.88 -5.03 0.38
N ASP A 105 -4.92 -5.27 -0.42
CA ASP A 105 -4.86 -6.17 -1.56
C ASP A 105 -3.94 -5.63 -2.67
N VAL A 106 -4.00 -4.33 -2.96
CA VAL A 106 -3.05 -3.65 -3.86
C VAL A 106 -1.61 -3.83 -3.37
N LEU A 107 -1.35 -3.65 -2.05
CA LEU A 107 -0.02 -3.82 -1.48
C LEU A 107 0.46 -5.27 -1.61
N TRP A 108 -0.43 -6.25 -1.43
CA TRP A 108 -0.12 -7.66 -1.62
C TRP A 108 0.31 -7.96 -3.06
N TYR A 109 -0.46 -7.51 -4.05
CA TYR A 109 -0.11 -7.69 -5.46
C TYR A 109 1.20 -7.00 -5.83
N LEU A 110 1.47 -5.79 -5.31
CA LEU A 110 2.75 -5.10 -5.53
C LEU A 110 3.93 -5.89 -4.98
N SER A 111 3.81 -6.47 -3.78
CA SER A 111 4.86 -7.28 -3.19
C SER A 111 5.15 -8.55 -3.99
N GLN A 112 4.10 -9.21 -4.53
CA GLN A 112 4.26 -10.40 -5.36
C GLN A 112 4.83 -10.07 -6.76
N ILE A 113 4.49 -8.92 -7.32
CA ILE A 113 5.12 -8.42 -8.57
C ILE A 113 6.62 -8.19 -8.35
N ALA A 114 7.00 -7.58 -7.22
CA ALA A 114 8.42 -7.42 -6.87
C ALA A 114 9.12 -8.78 -6.73
N TYR A 115 8.48 -9.77 -6.10
CA TYR A 115 9.00 -11.12 -5.99
C TYR A 115 9.26 -11.78 -7.37
N GLU A 116 8.29 -11.73 -8.28
CA GLU A 116 8.41 -12.29 -9.63
C GLU A 116 9.48 -11.59 -10.48
N LEU A 117 9.80 -10.35 -10.15
CA LEU A 117 10.89 -9.58 -10.77
C LEU A 117 12.24 -9.81 -10.08
N ASN A 118 12.29 -10.67 -9.06
CA ASN A 118 13.47 -10.90 -8.22
C ASN A 118 14.01 -9.61 -7.56
N LEU A 119 13.09 -8.79 -7.04
CA LEU A 119 13.39 -7.53 -6.35
C LEU A 119 12.96 -7.60 -4.89
N ASN A 120 13.73 -7.00 -4.00
CA ASN A 120 13.30 -6.71 -2.64
C ASN A 120 12.29 -5.57 -2.63
N PHE A 121 11.17 -5.75 -1.96
CA PHE A 121 10.10 -4.76 -1.95
C PHE A 121 10.52 -3.47 -1.22
N GLY A 122 11.34 -3.59 -0.17
CA GLY A 122 11.96 -2.46 0.50
C GLY A 122 12.85 -1.63 -0.41
N ASP A 123 13.64 -2.28 -1.29
CA ASP A 123 14.49 -1.58 -2.26
C ASP A 123 13.67 -0.81 -3.29
N VAL A 124 12.55 -1.38 -3.76
CA VAL A 124 11.61 -0.70 -4.67
C VAL A 124 11.05 0.56 -4.02
N ALA A 125 10.59 0.46 -2.76
CA ALA A 125 10.07 1.60 -2.00
C ALA A 125 11.15 2.67 -1.80
N ALA A 126 12.36 2.28 -1.38
CA ALA A 126 13.48 3.20 -1.17
C ALA A 126 13.91 3.89 -2.48
N ALA A 127 13.95 3.17 -3.59
CA ALA A 127 14.28 3.74 -4.90
C ALA A 127 13.24 4.79 -5.34
N ASN A 128 11.96 4.53 -5.10
CA ASN A 128 10.90 5.49 -5.40
C ASN A 128 11.04 6.77 -4.56
N ILE A 129 11.31 6.65 -3.26
CA ILE A 129 11.51 7.82 -2.38
C ILE A 129 12.75 8.63 -2.83
N ARG A 130 13.87 7.99 -3.18
CA ARG A 130 15.06 8.68 -3.71
C ARG A 130 14.72 9.45 -4.99
N LYS A 131 14.02 8.83 -5.93
CA LYS A 131 13.56 9.47 -7.18
C LYS A 131 12.70 10.70 -6.90
N LEU A 132 11.71 10.59 -6.01
CA LEU A 132 10.82 11.70 -5.67
C LEU A 132 11.54 12.84 -4.94
N SER A 133 12.47 12.52 -4.04
CA SER A 133 13.29 13.50 -3.33
C SER A 133 14.19 14.29 -4.27
N ASP A 134 14.83 13.62 -5.23
CA ASP A 134 15.62 14.27 -6.28
C ASP A 134 14.76 15.21 -7.14
N ARG A 135 13.59 14.75 -7.60
CA ARG A 135 12.65 15.58 -8.37
C ARG A 135 12.18 16.79 -7.57
N LYS A 136 11.94 16.64 -6.28
CA LYS A 136 11.58 17.74 -5.39
C LYS A 136 12.73 18.76 -5.29
N ALA A 137 13.95 18.29 -5.09
CA ALA A 137 15.13 19.14 -4.99
C ALA A 137 15.38 19.95 -6.28
N ARG A 138 15.12 19.36 -7.45
CA ARG A 138 15.24 20.02 -8.77
C ARG A 138 14.01 20.88 -9.14
N GLY A 139 12.94 20.90 -8.32
CA GLY A 139 11.72 21.65 -8.60
C GLY A 139 10.85 21.07 -9.73
N VAL A 140 11.03 19.80 -10.09
CA VAL A 140 10.35 19.12 -11.21
C VAL A 140 9.45 17.98 -10.74
N ILE A 141 8.87 18.08 -9.55
CA ILE A 141 8.03 17.04 -8.98
C ILE A 141 6.73 16.82 -9.76
N GLY A 142 6.19 17.87 -10.36
CA GLY A 142 5.04 17.78 -11.29
C GLY A 142 5.48 17.46 -12.71
N GLY A 143 4.55 17.04 -13.57
CA GLY A 143 4.80 16.70 -14.97
C GLY A 143 4.67 15.19 -15.24
N SER A 144 4.90 14.76 -16.49
CA SER A 144 4.83 13.38 -16.95
C SER A 144 6.22 12.83 -17.33
N GLY A 145 6.38 11.51 -17.27
CA GLY A 145 7.62 10.82 -17.61
C GLY A 145 8.57 10.60 -16.42
N ASP A 146 9.43 9.58 -16.53
CA ASP A 146 10.36 9.21 -15.46
C ASP A 146 11.72 9.93 -15.54
N ASP A 147 12.11 10.42 -16.70
CA ASP A 147 13.41 11.03 -16.97
C ASP A 147 13.44 12.57 -16.80
N ARG A 148 12.43 13.17 -16.17
CA ARG A 148 12.35 14.61 -15.89
C ARG A 148 13.13 15.04 -14.66
#